data_5ab18c3ac2a7692fcacbd576f2018315
#
_entry.id   5ab18c3ac2a7692fcacbd576f2018315
#
_cell.length_a   1.000
_cell.length_b   1.000
_cell.length_c   1.000
_cell.angle_alpha   90.00
_cell.angle_beta   90.00
_cell.angle_gamma   90.00
#
_symmetry.space_group_name_H-M   'P 1'
#
loop_
_entity.id
_entity.type
_entity.pdbx_description
1 polymer ?
#
loop_
_entity_poly.entity_id
_entity_poly.type
_entity_poly.pdbx_seq_one_letter_code
_entity_poly.pdbx_strand_id
1 'polypeptide(L)'
;PVIPSSLQMLLWAALLIIPAIYLRAIDSLPSNASPLQRLCKGMGIILLALGITMIIGAASGAKSPLNPLSGIVNKQANTSNSGLSFKRIHSIAELEANIQNAKGKTLMLDFYADWCVACKELEQFTFSDAGVKNALKDTVLLQADVTNNTPEDIALLNRFKLFGPPGMVFFNQMGQEIASLKVVGYQAPEEFIKTLQKLNSLGADECNPSIVC
;
A
#
# COMPACT_ATOMS: atom_id res chain seq x y z
N PRO A 1 10.80 22.10 4.41
CA PRO A 1 9.66 22.10 5.32
C PRO A 1 8.48 21.45 4.60
N VAL A 2 8.21 20.18 4.92
CA VAL A 2 7.09 19.43 4.32
C VAL A 2 5.86 19.75 5.16
N ILE A 3 4.88 20.41 4.55
CA ILE A 3 3.60 20.71 5.18
C ILE A 3 2.90 19.36 5.47
N PRO A 4 2.49 19.06 6.71
CA PRO A 4 1.80 17.81 7.02
C PRO A 4 0.49 17.72 6.22
N SER A 5 0.18 16.53 5.73
CA SER A 5 -0.98 16.26 4.86
C SER A 5 -2.31 16.72 5.46
N SER A 6 -2.45 16.66 6.79
CA SER A 6 -3.62 17.18 7.50
C SER A 6 -3.78 18.70 7.37
N LEU A 7 -2.70 19.45 7.47
CA LEU A 7 -2.73 20.91 7.31
C LEU A 7 -3.05 21.30 5.86
N GLN A 8 -2.52 20.55 4.90
CA GLN A 8 -2.84 20.76 3.48
C GLN A 8 -4.34 20.53 3.19
N MET A 9 -4.96 19.49 3.77
CA MET A 9 -6.40 19.25 3.63
C MET A 9 -7.23 20.34 4.29
N LEU A 10 -6.83 20.87 5.45
CA LEU A 10 -7.52 21.97 6.11
C LEU A 10 -7.46 23.25 5.29
N LEU A 11 -6.33 23.53 4.63
CA LEU A 11 -6.21 24.67 3.73
C LEU A 11 -7.15 24.54 2.51
N TRP A 12 -7.24 23.36 1.91
CA TRP A 12 -8.20 23.11 0.83
C TRP A 12 -9.65 23.21 1.29
N ALA A 13 -9.96 22.71 2.49
CA ALA A 13 -11.30 22.85 3.08
C ALA A 13 -11.67 24.32 3.29
N ALA A 14 -10.77 25.14 3.83
CA ALA A 14 -10.98 26.57 4.00
C ALA A 14 -11.20 27.28 2.66
N LEU A 15 -10.42 26.95 1.64
CA LEU A 15 -10.54 27.50 0.28
C LEU A 15 -11.89 27.18 -0.37
N LEU A 16 -12.53 26.06 -0.02
CA LEU A 16 -13.86 25.68 -0.51
C LEU A 16 -14.99 26.29 0.33
N ILE A 17 -14.84 26.38 1.65
CA ILE A 17 -15.89 26.85 2.57
C ILE A 17 -16.06 28.37 2.52
N ILE A 18 -14.96 29.12 2.41
CA ILE A 18 -15.03 30.59 2.39
C ILE A 18 -15.88 31.11 1.21
N PRO A 19 -15.63 30.68 -0.06
CA PRO A 19 -16.50 31.07 -1.17
C PRO A 19 -17.92 30.53 -1.01
N ALA A 20 -18.13 29.35 -0.43
CA ALA A 20 -19.47 28.80 -0.22
C ALA A 20 -20.33 29.70 0.68
N ILE A 21 -19.74 30.24 1.76
CA ILE A 21 -20.41 31.19 2.64
C ILE A 21 -20.69 32.49 1.90
N TYR A 22 -19.72 32.98 1.11
CA TYR A 22 -19.91 34.22 0.31
C TYR A 22 -20.99 34.07 -0.74
N LEU A 23 -21.22 32.91 -1.32
CA LEU A 23 -22.30 32.55 -2.23
C LEU A 23 -23.65 32.33 -1.53
N ARG A 24 -23.76 32.67 -0.26
CA ARG A 24 -24.97 32.51 0.57
C ARG A 24 -25.51 31.06 0.58
N ALA A 25 -24.63 30.08 0.69
CA ALA A 25 -25.01 28.67 0.74
C ALA A 25 -26.02 28.38 1.87
N ILE A 26 -25.88 29.06 3.01
CA ILE A 26 -26.66 28.84 4.23
C ILE A 26 -27.90 29.75 4.31
N ASP A 27 -27.89 30.92 3.63
CA ASP A 27 -28.97 31.89 3.73
C ASP A 27 -30.23 31.46 2.99
N SER A 28 -31.41 31.83 3.50
CA SER A 28 -32.68 31.63 2.79
C SER A 28 -32.77 32.53 1.56
N LEU A 29 -33.23 31.99 0.42
CA LEU A 29 -33.48 32.78 -0.79
C LEU A 29 -34.82 33.50 -0.66
N PRO A 30 -34.91 34.82 -1.07
CA PRO A 30 -36.18 35.51 -1.17
C PRO A 30 -37.03 34.86 -2.27
N SER A 31 -38.37 34.97 -2.13
CA SER A 31 -39.32 34.37 -3.07
C SER A 31 -39.15 34.87 -4.53
N ASN A 32 -38.58 36.04 -4.73
CA ASN A 32 -38.30 36.67 -6.03
C ASN A 32 -36.83 36.52 -6.48
N ALA A 33 -36.12 35.49 -6.00
CA ALA A 33 -34.72 35.27 -6.38
C ALA A 33 -34.57 35.03 -7.88
N SER A 34 -33.61 35.73 -8.50
CA SER A 34 -33.26 35.55 -9.90
C SER A 34 -32.70 34.15 -10.17
N PRO A 35 -32.80 33.62 -11.41
CA PRO A 35 -32.21 32.31 -11.76
C PRO A 35 -30.74 32.23 -11.44
N LEU A 36 -29.98 33.30 -11.60
CA LEU A 36 -28.56 33.38 -11.29
C LEU A 36 -28.28 33.21 -9.78
N GLN A 37 -29.11 33.83 -8.93
CA GLN A 37 -28.99 33.69 -7.47
C GLN A 37 -29.27 32.24 -7.01
N ARG A 38 -30.20 31.55 -7.67
CA ARG A 38 -30.48 30.13 -7.41
C ARG A 38 -29.31 29.26 -7.83
N LEU A 39 -28.67 29.54 -8.96
CA LEU A 39 -27.48 28.82 -9.44
C LEU A 39 -26.30 29.06 -8.51
N CYS A 40 -26.02 30.29 -8.09
CA CYS A 40 -24.95 30.61 -7.15
C CYS A 40 -25.16 29.93 -5.82
N LYS A 41 -26.37 29.83 -5.30
CA LYS A 41 -26.69 29.09 -4.08
C LYS A 41 -26.44 27.60 -4.26
N GLY A 42 -26.86 26.99 -5.37
CA GLY A 42 -26.60 25.59 -5.68
C GLY A 42 -25.10 25.29 -5.69
N MET A 43 -24.32 26.16 -6.35
CA MET A 43 -22.86 26.03 -6.36
C MET A 43 -22.24 26.16 -4.95
N GLY A 44 -22.75 27.13 -4.16
CA GLY A 44 -22.32 27.31 -2.77
C GLY A 44 -22.58 26.10 -1.90
N ILE A 45 -23.72 25.41 -2.06
CA ILE A 45 -24.05 24.18 -1.32
C ILE A 45 -23.09 23.04 -1.71
N ILE A 46 -22.77 22.90 -2.99
CA ILE A 46 -21.80 21.89 -3.47
C ILE A 46 -20.42 22.14 -2.88
N LEU A 47 -19.95 23.39 -2.91
CA LEU A 47 -18.64 23.76 -2.33
C LEU A 47 -18.61 23.53 -0.82
N LEU A 48 -19.70 23.82 -0.11
CA LEU A 48 -19.81 23.57 1.32
C LEU A 48 -19.74 22.07 1.64
N ALA A 49 -20.46 21.25 0.90
CA ALA A 49 -20.45 19.80 1.06
C ALA A 49 -19.05 19.22 0.82
N LEU A 50 -18.36 19.66 -0.24
CA LEU A 50 -16.98 19.26 -0.52
C LEU A 50 -16.02 19.72 0.59
N GLY A 51 -16.18 20.94 1.10
CA GLY A 51 -15.37 21.46 2.20
C GLY A 51 -15.54 20.64 3.50
N ILE A 52 -16.76 20.25 3.83
CA ILE A 52 -17.07 19.41 4.99
C ILE A 52 -16.44 18.02 4.83
N THR A 53 -16.51 17.41 3.64
CA THR A 53 -15.89 16.10 3.39
C THR A 53 -14.37 16.15 3.55
N MET A 54 -13.71 17.28 3.19
CA MET A 54 -12.29 17.49 3.41
C MET A 54 -11.93 17.61 4.90
N ILE A 55 -12.76 18.27 5.71
CA ILE A 55 -12.55 18.34 7.17
C ILE A 55 -12.68 16.97 7.81
N ILE A 56 -13.71 16.21 7.43
CA ILE A 56 -13.89 14.83 7.91
C ILE A 56 -12.70 13.97 7.50
N GLY A 57 -12.21 14.12 6.27
CA GLY A 57 -11.01 13.45 5.78
C GLY A 57 -9.76 13.78 6.60
N ALA A 58 -9.53 15.06 6.90
CA ALA A 58 -8.41 15.48 7.74
C ALA A 58 -8.50 14.91 9.17
N ALA A 59 -9.70 14.89 9.77
CA ALA A 59 -9.94 14.34 11.10
C ALA A 59 -9.81 12.80 11.16
N SER A 60 -10.14 12.11 10.06
CA SER A 60 -10.01 10.65 9.95
C SER A 60 -8.60 10.15 9.61
N GLY A 61 -7.63 11.06 9.38
CA GLY A 61 -6.26 10.73 9.06
C GLY A 61 -6.03 10.33 7.60
N ALA A 62 -6.91 10.74 6.68
CA ALA A 62 -6.69 10.55 5.25
C ALA A 62 -5.41 11.27 4.80
N LYS A 63 -4.60 10.59 3.97
CA LYS A 63 -3.31 11.13 3.50
C LYS A 63 -3.40 11.83 2.13
N SER A 64 -4.56 11.79 1.47
CA SER A 64 -4.75 12.34 0.13
C SER A 64 -6.01 13.20 0.03
N PRO A 65 -5.93 14.44 -0.50
CA PRO A 65 -7.10 15.30 -0.71
C PRO A 65 -8.07 14.78 -1.77
N LEU A 66 -7.62 13.92 -2.68
CA LEU A 66 -8.46 13.29 -3.70
C LEU A 66 -9.27 12.10 -3.18
N ASN A 67 -8.95 11.60 -1.99
CA ASN A 67 -9.67 10.48 -1.38
C ASN A 67 -9.91 10.73 0.12
N PRO A 68 -10.73 11.75 0.48
CA PRO A 68 -10.90 12.20 1.86
C PRO A 68 -11.56 11.18 2.78
N LEU A 69 -12.31 10.22 2.21
CA LEU A 69 -13.01 9.18 2.99
C LEU A 69 -12.17 7.93 3.24
N SER A 70 -10.95 7.84 2.69
CA SER A 70 -10.08 6.66 2.86
C SER A 70 -9.74 6.37 4.33
N GLY A 71 -9.68 7.40 5.18
CA GLY A 71 -9.44 7.25 6.62
C GLY A 71 -10.59 6.58 7.38
N ILE A 72 -11.84 6.76 6.92
CA ILE A 72 -13.02 6.14 7.53
C ILE A 72 -13.16 4.70 7.06
N VAL A 73 -12.98 4.46 5.76
CA VAL A 73 -13.05 3.11 5.16
C VAL A 73 -11.95 2.21 5.73
N ASN A 74 -10.72 2.74 5.92
CA ASN A 74 -9.62 1.97 6.50
C ASN A 74 -9.78 1.68 8.01
N LYS A 75 -10.51 2.50 8.77
CA LYS A 75 -10.82 2.17 10.17
C LYS A 75 -11.82 1.01 10.29
N GLN A 76 -12.70 0.87 9.32
CA GLN A 76 -13.66 -0.25 9.28
C GLN A 76 -13.07 -1.51 8.63
N ALA A 77 -12.00 -1.36 7.81
CA ALA A 77 -11.26 -2.46 7.21
C ALA A 77 -10.23 -3.12 8.15
N ASN A 78 -10.02 -2.60 9.37
CA ASN A 78 -9.18 -3.26 10.38
C ASN A 78 -9.82 -4.53 11.00
N THR A 79 -10.99 -4.95 10.53
CA THR A 79 -11.62 -6.25 10.88
C THR A 79 -11.80 -7.19 9.70
N SER A 80 -11.31 -6.82 8.51
CA SER A 80 -11.24 -7.73 7.36
C SER A 80 -9.90 -7.50 6.67
N ASN A 81 -8.86 -8.15 7.17
CA ASN A 81 -7.56 -8.29 6.51
C ASN A 81 -7.76 -9.08 5.21
N SER A 82 -8.31 -8.43 4.16
CA SER A 82 -8.44 -9.03 2.83
C SER A 82 -7.11 -9.02 2.06
N GLY A 83 -6.06 -8.42 2.63
CA GLY A 83 -4.70 -8.40 2.11
C GLY A 83 -3.79 -9.45 2.73
N LEU A 84 -2.67 -9.75 2.07
CA LEU A 84 -1.58 -10.52 2.65
C LEU A 84 -1.00 -9.76 3.85
N SER A 85 -0.70 -10.48 4.96
CA SER A 85 -0.11 -9.87 6.15
C SER A 85 1.41 -9.95 6.06
N PHE A 86 2.05 -8.83 5.78
CA PHE A 86 3.51 -8.73 5.75
C PHE A 86 4.05 -8.32 7.13
N LYS A 87 5.09 -9.00 7.57
CA LYS A 87 5.88 -8.57 8.73
C LYS A 87 6.96 -7.60 8.25
N ARG A 88 6.96 -6.37 8.76
CA ARG A 88 7.98 -5.37 8.41
C ARG A 88 9.32 -5.69 9.03
N ILE A 89 10.38 -5.46 8.28
CA ILE A 89 11.78 -5.56 8.70
C ILE A 89 12.54 -4.31 8.28
N HIS A 90 13.58 -3.94 9.04
CA HIS A 90 14.36 -2.71 8.84
C HIS A 90 15.86 -2.94 8.75
N SER A 91 16.32 -4.18 8.90
CA SER A 91 17.76 -4.48 8.88
C SER A 91 18.06 -5.89 8.36
N ILE A 92 19.30 -6.09 7.93
CA ILE A 92 19.80 -7.43 7.54
C ILE A 92 19.74 -8.39 8.73
N ALA A 93 20.03 -7.93 9.95
CA ALA A 93 19.97 -8.77 11.15
C ALA A 93 18.54 -9.26 11.43
N GLU A 94 17.54 -8.41 11.25
CA GLU A 94 16.13 -8.80 11.36
C GLU A 94 15.73 -9.80 10.27
N LEU A 95 16.23 -9.60 9.04
CA LEU A 95 15.99 -10.54 7.95
C LEU A 95 16.55 -11.92 8.30
N GLU A 96 17.82 -12.00 8.71
CA GLU A 96 18.48 -13.27 9.06
C GLU A 96 17.77 -13.98 10.22
N ALA A 97 17.37 -13.25 11.26
CA ALA A 97 16.59 -13.80 12.36
C ALA A 97 15.24 -14.37 11.88
N ASN A 98 14.54 -13.68 10.96
CA ASN A 98 13.29 -14.16 10.42
C ASN A 98 13.48 -15.38 9.49
N ILE A 99 14.55 -15.43 8.70
CA ILE A 99 14.91 -16.60 7.90
C ILE A 99 15.13 -17.82 8.81
N GLN A 100 15.87 -17.68 9.91
CA GLN A 100 16.10 -18.77 10.86
C GLN A 100 14.80 -19.24 11.51
N ASN A 101 13.90 -18.31 11.85
CA ASN A 101 12.60 -18.64 12.45
C ASN A 101 11.62 -19.25 11.44
N ALA A 102 11.83 -19.03 10.15
CA ALA A 102 10.99 -19.52 9.06
C ALA A 102 11.41 -20.92 8.54
N LYS A 103 12.44 -21.55 9.13
CA LYS A 103 12.92 -22.87 8.68
C LYS A 103 11.78 -23.87 8.55
N GLY A 104 11.77 -24.61 7.44
CA GLY A 104 10.70 -25.53 7.08
C GLY A 104 9.54 -24.88 6.30
N LYS A 105 9.59 -23.56 6.07
CA LYS A 105 8.63 -22.83 5.22
C LYS A 105 9.37 -22.00 4.18
N THR A 106 8.72 -21.76 3.05
CA THR A 106 9.19 -20.78 2.09
C THR A 106 9.01 -19.36 2.66
N LEU A 107 9.88 -18.43 2.21
CA LEU A 107 9.79 -17.04 2.63
C LEU A 107 9.88 -16.13 1.41
N MET A 108 9.08 -15.08 1.40
CA MET A 108 9.10 -14.00 0.43
C MET A 108 9.43 -12.69 1.13
N LEU A 109 10.43 -11.98 0.63
CA LEU A 109 10.79 -10.62 1.02
C LEU A 109 10.39 -9.66 -0.08
N ASP A 110 9.46 -8.75 0.21
CA ASP A 110 9.02 -7.66 -0.65
C ASP A 110 9.72 -6.36 -0.27
N PHE A 111 10.24 -5.63 -1.27
CA PHE A 111 10.78 -4.28 -1.11
C PHE A 111 9.74 -3.25 -1.51
N TYR A 112 9.35 -2.43 -0.56
CA TYR A 112 8.28 -1.43 -0.68
C TYR A 112 8.78 -0.02 -0.40
N ALA A 113 8.15 0.98 -1.02
CA ALA A 113 8.26 2.37 -0.60
C ALA A 113 6.96 3.14 -0.85
N ASP A 114 6.64 4.12 -0.02
CA ASP A 114 5.43 4.96 -0.13
C ASP A 114 5.34 5.75 -1.44
N TRP A 115 6.48 6.11 -2.03
CA TRP A 115 6.57 6.82 -3.31
C TRP A 115 6.57 5.88 -4.53
N CYS A 116 6.61 4.56 -4.34
CA CYS A 116 6.66 3.56 -5.40
C CYS A 116 5.25 3.25 -5.93
N VAL A 117 4.92 3.76 -7.10
CA VAL A 117 3.60 3.54 -7.74
C VAL A 117 3.40 2.05 -8.05
N ALA A 118 4.40 1.38 -8.62
CA ALA A 118 4.32 -0.05 -8.96
C ALA A 118 4.14 -0.94 -7.72
N CYS A 119 4.65 -0.53 -6.53
CA CYS A 119 4.41 -1.25 -5.27
C CYS A 119 2.93 -1.18 -4.88
N LYS A 120 2.30 -0.02 -5.05
CA LYS A 120 0.87 0.16 -4.77
C LYS A 120 0.00 -0.62 -5.76
N GLU A 121 0.41 -0.70 -7.03
CA GLU A 121 -0.25 -1.54 -8.02
C GLU A 121 -0.14 -3.04 -7.68
N LEU A 122 1.03 -3.51 -7.20
CA LEU A 122 1.19 -4.87 -6.69
C LEU A 122 0.25 -5.15 -5.51
N GLU A 123 0.17 -4.25 -4.53
CA GLU A 123 -0.74 -4.40 -3.38
C GLU A 123 -2.21 -4.44 -3.83
N GLN A 124 -2.58 -3.54 -4.76
CA GLN A 124 -3.97 -3.36 -5.18
C GLN A 124 -4.45 -4.47 -6.11
N PHE A 125 -3.61 -4.97 -7.01
CA PHE A 125 -4.04 -5.89 -8.06
C PHE A 125 -3.47 -7.31 -7.87
N THR A 126 -2.18 -7.44 -7.52
CA THR A 126 -1.52 -8.75 -7.46
C THR A 126 -1.70 -9.40 -6.08
N PHE A 127 -1.37 -8.70 -5.00
CA PHE A 127 -1.47 -9.24 -3.65
C PHE A 127 -2.91 -9.30 -3.13
N SER A 128 -3.84 -8.59 -3.77
CA SER A 128 -5.28 -8.70 -3.47
C SER A 128 -5.95 -9.90 -4.14
N ASP A 129 -5.34 -10.46 -5.20
CA ASP A 129 -5.89 -11.58 -5.96
C ASP A 129 -6.03 -12.86 -5.10
N ALA A 130 -7.14 -13.57 -5.28
CA ALA A 130 -7.46 -14.75 -4.49
C ALA A 130 -6.52 -15.94 -4.78
N GLY A 131 -6.08 -16.10 -6.02
CA GLY A 131 -5.15 -17.14 -6.44
C GLY A 131 -3.76 -16.91 -5.83
N VAL A 132 -3.28 -15.65 -5.85
CA VAL A 132 -2.01 -15.24 -5.24
C VAL A 132 -2.05 -15.46 -3.72
N LYS A 133 -3.12 -15.05 -3.04
CA LYS A 133 -3.31 -15.28 -1.61
C LYS A 133 -3.28 -16.76 -1.25
N ASN A 134 -3.97 -17.57 -2.02
CA ASN A 134 -3.98 -19.02 -1.81
C ASN A 134 -2.60 -19.64 -2.04
N ALA A 135 -1.85 -19.19 -3.05
CA ALA A 135 -0.51 -19.67 -3.33
C ALA A 135 0.52 -19.31 -2.24
N LEU A 136 0.31 -18.17 -1.55
CA LEU A 136 1.19 -17.65 -0.50
C LEU A 136 0.77 -18.02 0.93
N LYS A 137 -0.30 -18.78 1.12
CA LYS A 137 -0.87 -19.09 2.45
C LYS A 137 0.13 -19.73 3.43
N ASP A 138 1.06 -20.56 2.93
CA ASP A 138 2.05 -21.27 3.71
C ASP A 138 3.45 -20.62 3.64
N THR A 139 3.55 -19.44 3.02
CA THR A 139 4.78 -18.67 2.84
C THR A 139 4.88 -17.58 3.91
N VAL A 140 6.04 -17.43 4.52
CA VAL A 140 6.33 -16.33 5.43
C VAL A 140 6.57 -15.07 4.62
N LEU A 141 5.78 -14.01 4.89
CA LEU A 141 5.80 -12.76 4.13
C LEU A 141 6.51 -11.67 4.95
N LEU A 142 7.63 -11.18 4.42
CA LEU A 142 8.37 -10.07 4.97
C LEU A 142 8.31 -8.88 4.02
N GLN A 143 8.34 -7.66 4.57
CA GLN A 143 8.40 -6.43 3.79
C GLN A 143 9.50 -5.50 4.33
N ALA A 144 10.42 -5.11 3.46
CA ALA A 144 11.41 -4.09 3.74
C ALA A 144 10.89 -2.75 3.23
N ASP A 145 10.55 -1.84 4.15
CA ASP A 145 10.09 -0.49 3.81
C ASP A 145 11.29 0.44 3.64
N VAL A 146 11.65 0.72 2.40
CA VAL A 146 12.80 1.56 2.02
C VAL A 146 12.38 3.00 1.69
N THR A 147 11.24 3.46 2.20
CA THR A 147 10.69 4.80 1.92
C THR A 147 11.66 5.91 2.30
N ASN A 148 12.36 5.76 3.42
CA ASN A 148 13.26 6.78 3.98
C ASN A 148 14.67 6.71 3.41
N ASN A 149 15.00 5.66 2.65
CA ASN A 149 16.31 5.46 2.02
C ASN A 149 17.47 5.60 3.03
N THR A 150 17.32 4.98 4.20
CA THR A 150 18.33 4.96 5.26
C THR A 150 19.57 4.13 4.85
N PRO A 151 20.70 4.23 5.54
CA PRO A 151 21.84 3.36 5.29
C PRO A 151 21.49 1.86 5.40
N GLU A 152 20.60 1.50 6.30
CA GLU A 152 20.09 0.14 6.50
C GLU A 152 19.24 -0.32 5.31
N ASP A 153 18.37 0.58 4.77
CA ASP A 153 17.56 0.32 3.58
C ASP A 153 18.46 0.06 2.36
N ILE A 154 19.49 0.91 2.20
CA ILE A 154 20.48 0.77 1.12
C ILE A 154 21.27 -0.54 1.28
N ALA A 155 21.65 -0.91 2.50
CA ALA A 155 22.35 -2.16 2.75
C ALA A 155 21.48 -3.40 2.40
N LEU A 156 20.18 -3.37 2.72
CA LEU A 156 19.21 -4.40 2.32
C LEU A 156 19.09 -4.50 0.80
N LEU A 157 18.91 -3.39 0.10
CA LEU A 157 18.82 -3.37 -1.37
C LEU A 157 20.10 -3.92 -2.02
N ASN A 158 21.27 -3.47 -1.55
CA ASN A 158 22.58 -3.91 -2.05
C ASN A 158 22.82 -5.41 -1.83
N ARG A 159 22.37 -5.97 -0.70
CA ARG A 159 22.46 -7.40 -0.38
C ARG A 159 21.84 -8.26 -1.48
N PHE A 160 20.75 -7.78 -2.10
CA PHE A 160 20.03 -8.48 -3.17
C PHE A 160 20.29 -7.91 -4.56
N LYS A 161 21.25 -6.98 -4.70
CA LYS A 161 21.56 -6.32 -5.98
C LYS A 161 20.33 -5.67 -6.61
N LEU A 162 19.49 -5.03 -5.78
CA LEU A 162 18.34 -4.26 -6.21
C LEU A 162 18.69 -2.77 -6.22
N PHE A 163 18.25 -2.07 -7.25
CA PHE A 163 18.43 -0.61 -7.36
C PHE A 163 17.32 0.17 -6.64
N GLY A 164 16.20 -0.49 -6.32
CA GLY A 164 15.04 0.10 -5.65
C GLY A 164 13.80 -0.80 -5.72
N PRO A 165 12.69 -0.37 -5.07
CA PRO A 165 11.42 -1.07 -5.10
C PRO A 165 10.68 -0.86 -6.44
N PRO A 166 9.75 -1.78 -6.83
CA PRO A 166 9.47 -3.02 -6.15
C PRO A 166 10.46 -4.12 -6.53
N GLY A 167 10.78 -4.95 -5.56
CA GLY A 167 11.58 -6.15 -5.76
C GLY A 167 11.13 -7.25 -4.82
N MET A 168 10.96 -8.47 -5.31
CA MET A 168 10.59 -9.61 -4.50
C MET A 168 11.69 -10.68 -4.57
N VAL A 169 12.12 -11.14 -3.41
CA VAL A 169 13.16 -12.15 -3.24
C VAL A 169 12.56 -13.34 -2.51
N PHE A 170 12.87 -14.53 -2.98
CA PHE A 170 12.32 -15.77 -2.43
C PHE A 170 13.41 -16.62 -1.79
N PHE A 171 13.04 -17.31 -0.71
CA PHE A 171 13.89 -18.23 0.02
C PHE A 171 13.20 -19.58 0.12
N ASN A 172 13.99 -20.65 -0.02
CA ASN A 172 13.52 -22.02 0.15
C ASN A 172 13.31 -22.36 1.65
N GLN A 173 12.84 -23.56 1.92
CA GLN A 173 12.59 -24.05 3.29
C GLN A 173 13.87 -24.18 4.15
N MET A 174 15.05 -24.19 3.54
CA MET A 174 16.34 -24.18 4.24
C MET A 174 16.83 -22.74 4.53
N GLY A 175 16.12 -21.72 4.07
CA GLY A 175 16.48 -20.31 4.22
C GLY A 175 17.51 -19.82 3.19
N GLN A 176 17.70 -20.53 2.10
CA GLN A 176 18.61 -20.13 1.03
C GLN A 176 17.86 -19.29 -0.02
N GLU A 177 18.50 -18.23 -0.52
CA GLU A 177 17.95 -17.39 -1.57
C GLU A 177 17.82 -18.15 -2.89
N ILE A 178 16.65 -18.09 -3.52
CA ILE A 178 16.41 -18.63 -4.86
C ILE A 178 16.59 -17.49 -5.88
N ALA A 179 17.84 -17.18 -6.22
CA ALA A 179 18.17 -16.05 -7.08
C ALA A 179 17.49 -16.09 -8.47
N SER A 180 17.17 -17.29 -8.98
CA SER A 180 16.49 -17.49 -10.26
C SER A 180 15.01 -17.05 -10.27
N LEU A 181 14.40 -16.90 -9.09
CA LEU A 181 13.01 -16.48 -8.93
C LEU A 181 12.85 -15.01 -8.55
N LYS A 182 13.94 -14.26 -8.43
CA LYS A 182 13.87 -12.83 -8.11
C LYS A 182 13.00 -12.10 -9.13
N VAL A 183 12.05 -11.32 -8.62
CA VAL A 183 11.16 -10.48 -9.41
C VAL A 183 11.53 -9.02 -9.19
N VAL A 184 11.66 -8.25 -10.28
CA VAL A 184 11.91 -6.81 -10.23
C VAL A 184 10.84 -6.12 -11.06
N GLY A 185 10.15 -5.17 -10.47
CA GLY A 185 9.05 -4.46 -11.12
C GLY A 185 7.68 -5.10 -10.85
N TYR A 186 6.67 -4.54 -11.51
CA TYR A 186 5.29 -5.02 -11.44
C TYR A 186 5.13 -6.36 -12.17
N GLN A 187 4.40 -7.28 -11.57
CA GLN A 187 3.88 -8.50 -12.21
C GLN A 187 2.37 -8.60 -12.01
N ALA A 188 1.66 -8.93 -13.09
CA ALA A 188 0.23 -9.24 -13.03
C ALA A 188 -0.01 -10.55 -12.23
N PRO A 189 -1.22 -10.75 -11.66
CA PRO A 189 -1.53 -11.92 -10.83
C PRO A 189 -1.18 -13.27 -11.50
N GLU A 190 -1.49 -13.42 -12.78
CA GLU A 190 -1.25 -14.67 -13.52
C GLU A 190 0.24 -14.98 -13.68
N GLU A 191 1.07 -13.96 -13.92
CA GLU A 191 2.53 -14.12 -14.01
C GLU A 191 3.14 -14.43 -12.66
N PHE A 192 2.65 -13.73 -11.63
CA PHE A 192 3.11 -13.92 -10.28
C PHE A 192 2.78 -15.33 -9.74
N ILE A 193 1.59 -15.84 -10.04
CA ILE A 193 1.20 -17.24 -9.73
C ILE A 193 2.16 -18.24 -10.37
N LYS A 194 2.59 -18.03 -11.63
CA LYS A 194 3.59 -18.90 -12.27
C LYS A 194 4.94 -18.88 -11.54
N THR A 195 5.35 -17.71 -11.05
CA THR A 195 6.56 -17.57 -10.22
C THR A 195 6.43 -18.34 -8.91
N LEU A 196 5.27 -18.26 -8.25
CA LEU A 196 5.00 -18.99 -7.00
C LEU A 196 4.89 -20.51 -7.22
N GLN A 197 4.35 -20.95 -8.35
CA GLN A 197 4.35 -22.37 -8.71
C GLN A 197 5.77 -22.94 -8.85
N LYS A 198 6.69 -22.16 -9.47
CA LYS A 198 8.10 -22.53 -9.54
C LYS A 198 8.77 -22.55 -8.16
N LEU A 199 8.42 -21.62 -7.26
CA LEU A 199 8.89 -21.61 -5.88
C LEU A 199 8.52 -22.94 -5.17
N ASN A 200 7.27 -23.36 -5.32
CA ASN A 200 6.78 -24.59 -4.69
C ASN A 200 7.43 -25.85 -5.29
N SER A 201 7.69 -25.89 -6.60
CA SER A 201 8.36 -27.03 -7.23
C SER A 201 9.83 -27.14 -6.79
N LEU A 202 10.58 -26.02 -6.75
CA LEU A 202 11.97 -26.00 -6.31
C LEU A 202 12.10 -26.30 -4.81
N GLY A 203 11.12 -25.91 -3.99
CA GLY A 203 11.08 -26.23 -2.57
C GLY A 203 10.78 -27.71 -2.28
N ALA A 204 10.14 -28.43 -3.21
CA ALA A 204 9.81 -29.84 -3.08
C ALA A 204 10.96 -30.76 -3.52
N ASP A 205 11.73 -30.36 -4.54
CA ASP A 205 12.82 -31.19 -5.10
C ASP A 205 14.02 -31.31 -4.14
N GLU A 206 14.22 -30.35 -3.23
CA GLU A 206 15.30 -30.41 -2.23
C GLU A 206 14.95 -31.23 -0.98
N CYS A 207 13.71 -31.65 -0.80
CA CYS A 207 13.27 -32.54 0.28
C CYS A 207 13.20 -34.02 -0.11
N ASN A 208 13.82 -34.46 -1.22
CA ASN A 208 13.83 -35.86 -1.60
C ASN A 208 14.99 -36.58 -0.89
N PRO A 209 14.75 -37.42 0.16
CA PRO A 209 15.77 -38.11 0.92
C PRO A 209 16.49 -39.23 0.16
N SER A 210 16.26 -39.36 -1.14
CA SER A 210 16.83 -40.42 -1.98
C SER A 210 18.09 -40.03 -2.77
N ILE A 211 18.60 -38.79 -2.61
CA ILE A 211 19.87 -38.36 -3.18
C ILE A 211 20.86 -38.18 -2.00
N VAL A 212 21.36 -39.30 -1.53
CA VAL A 212 22.57 -39.37 -0.66
C VAL A 212 23.77 -39.03 -1.55
N CYS A 213 24.44 -37.93 -1.22
CA CYS A 213 25.82 -37.71 -1.60
C CYS A 213 26.76 -38.31 -0.57
#